data_be4d868e14afe50159479bf6398a2159
#
_entry.id   be4d868e14afe50159479bf6398a2159
#
_cell.length_a   1.000
_cell.length_b   1.000
_cell.length_c   1.000
_cell.angle_alpha   90.00
_cell.angle_beta   90.00
_cell.angle_gamma   90.00
#
_symmetry.space_group_name_H-M   'P 1'
#
loop_
_entity.id
_entity.type
_entity.pdbx_description
1 polymer ?
#
loop_
_entity_poly.entity_id
_entity_poly.type
_entity_poly.pdbx_seq_one_letter_code
_entity_poly.pdbx_strand_id
1 'polypeptide(L)'
;HYDHNGKSVEKALMKTPINGARLSSAFGMRKHPIDGYNKMHRGTDFAAPMGTPIMASGSGVITRARWCGGGGNCVKIKHNSTYETIYAHMKNFASGIKEGVRVKQGQIIGYVGSTGKSTGPHLHYEVVKNGKKINSQKLKLPSGKILKDKDRKTFEVKRIKIDVLKSELIIGLN
;
A
#
# COMPACT_ATOMS: atom_id res chain seq x y z
N HIS A 1 -6.41 -7.19 -13.16
CA HIS A 1 -6.55 -6.34 -14.35
C HIS A 1 -5.22 -6.25 -15.09
N TYR A 2 -5.27 -6.26 -16.43
CA TYR A 2 -4.11 -6.15 -17.31
C TYR A 2 -4.34 -5.00 -18.30
N ASP A 3 -3.27 -4.32 -18.71
CA ASP A 3 -3.29 -3.30 -19.76
C ASP A 3 -3.38 -3.97 -21.16
N HIS A 4 -3.46 -3.15 -22.21
CA HIS A 4 -3.53 -3.62 -23.61
C HIS A 4 -2.31 -4.44 -24.04
N ASN A 5 -1.17 -4.34 -23.32
CA ASN A 5 0.04 -5.13 -23.56
C ASN A 5 0.04 -6.45 -22.75
N GLY A 6 -1.04 -6.75 -21.99
CA GLY A 6 -1.11 -7.90 -21.11
C GLY A 6 -0.20 -7.79 -19.88
N LYS A 7 0.16 -6.56 -19.48
CA LYS A 7 0.91 -6.28 -18.27
C LYS A 7 -0.05 -5.96 -17.13
N SER A 8 0.15 -6.55 -15.94
CA SER A 8 -0.69 -6.27 -14.79
C SER A 8 -0.69 -4.77 -14.45
N VAL A 9 -1.88 -4.20 -14.31
CA VAL A 9 -2.09 -2.78 -13.91
C VAL A 9 -1.82 -2.59 -12.42
N GLU A 10 -1.92 -3.66 -11.63
CA GLU A 10 -1.56 -3.62 -10.22
C GLU A 10 -0.04 -3.59 -10.07
N LYS A 11 0.49 -2.46 -9.64
CA LYS A 11 1.87 -2.38 -9.15
C LYS A 11 1.99 -3.25 -7.90
N ALA A 12 3.10 -3.99 -7.76
CA ALA A 12 3.25 -4.94 -6.66
C ALA A 12 3.06 -4.30 -5.27
N LEU A 13 3.57 -3.08 -5.04
CA LEU A 13 3.32 -2.26 -3.84
C LEU A 13 3.52 -0.78 -4.14
N MET A 14 2.79 0.10 -3.46
CA MET A 14 3.03 1.55 -3.51
C MET A 14 4.20 1.91 -2.59
N LYS A 15 5.13 2.74 -3.08
CA LYS A 15 6.23 3.27 -2.25
C LYS A 15 5.74 4.33 -1.25
N THR A 16 4.67 5.05 -1.62
CA THR A 16 4.06 6.12 -0.85
C THR A 16 2.55 5.90 -0.81
N PRO A 17 2.00 5.27 0.26
CA PRO A 17 0.58 4.93 0.36
C PRO A 17 -0.28 6.08 0.90
N ILE A 18 0.10 7.30 0.61
CA ILE A 18 -0.57 8.53 1.06
C ILE A 18 -0.36 9.64 0.01
N ASN A 19 -1.41 10.36 -0.34
CA ASN A 19 -1.33 11.45 -1.30
C ASN A 19 -0.95 12.77 -0.61
N GLY A 20 -0.18 13.61 -1.32
CA GLY A 20 0.18 14.96 -0.87
C GLY A 20 1.11 15.01 0.35
N ALA A 21 1.67 13.88 0.78
CA ALA A 21 2.55 13.82 1.93
C ALA A 21 4.01 14.09 1.53
N ARG A 22 4.74 14.73 2.45
CA ARG A 22 6.18 14.95 2.33
C ARG A 22 6.93 13.84 3.08
N LEU A 23 7.93 13.23 2.45
CA LEU A 23 8.86 12.34 3.13
C LEU A 23 9.61 13.14 4.21
N SER A 24 9.36 12.83 5.48
CA SER A 24 9.92 13.55 6.64
C SER A 24 11.10 12.83 7.27
N SER A 25 11.13 11.48 7.21
CA SER A 25 12.26 10.68 7.69
C SER A 25 12.43 9.41 6.88
N ALA A 26 13.65 9.19 6.39
CA ALA A 26 14.00 8.00 5.60
C ALA A 26 14.29 6.79 6.49
N PHE A 27 14.24 5.61 5.88
CA PHE A 27 14.72 4.36 6.46
C PHE A 27 16.25 4.42 6.66
N GLY A 28 16.74 4.02 7.83
CA GLY A 28 18.17 3.94 8.13
C GLY A 28 18.56 4.41 9.53
N MET A 29 19.83 4.47 9.79
CA MET A 29 20.38 4.96 11.06
C MET A 29 20.17 6.46 11.19
N ARG A 30 19.55 6.91 12.30
CA ARG A 30 19.36 8.34 12.62
C ARG A 30 19.31 8.58 14.12
N LYS A 31 19.57 9.83 14.53
CA LYS A 31 19.32 10.25 15.90
C LYS A 31 17.81 10.18 16.17
N HIS A 32 17.41 9.43 17.19
CA HIS A 32 16.00 9.28 17.53
C HIS A 32 15.43 10.58 18.09
N PRO A 33 14.30 11.10 17.58
CA PRO A 33 13.80 12.42 17.95
C PRO A 33 13.36 12.54 19.42
N ILE A 34 12.98 11.42 20.05
CA ILE A 34 12.55 11.38 21.45
C ILE A 34 13.67 10.85 22.34
N ASP A 35 14.28 9.70 21.98
CA ASP A 35 15.26 9.02 22.82
C ASP A 35 16.67 9.62 22.71
N GLY A 36 16.95 10.44 21.70
CA GLY A 36 18.18 11.19 21.57
C GLY A 36 19.43 10.42 21.12
N TYR A 37 19.43 9.08 21.15
CA TYR A 37 20.54 8.26 20.69
C TYR A 37 20.38 7.76 19.25
N ASN A 38 21.46 7.30 18.63
CA ASN A 38 21.39 6.75 17.28
C ASN A 38 20.60 5.45 17.26
N LYS A 39 19.55 5.41 16.48
CA LYS A 39 18.64 4.26 16.35
C LYS A 39 18.31 3.97 14.91
N MET A 40 18.21 2.69 14.60
CA MET A 40 17.76 2.24 13.28
C MET A 40 16.27 2.55 13.08
N HIS A 41 15.97 3.47 12.17
CA HIS A 41 14.61 3.73 11.70
C HIS A 41 14.23 2.66 10.67
N ARG A 42 13.30 1.79 11.05
CA ARG A 42 12.94 0.59 10.27
C ARG A 42 11.78 0.80 9.31
N GLY A 43 11.38 2.05 9.09
CA GLY A 43 10.32 2.45 8.19
C GLY A 43 10.64 3.76 7.47
N THR A 44 9.66 4.30 6.79
CA THR A 44 9.69 5.62 6.16
C THR A 44 8.57 6.45 6.73
N ASP A 45 8.88 7.67 7.18
CA ASP A 45 7.88 8.59 7.73
C ASP A 45 7.43 9.59 6.67
N PHE A 46 6.13 9.76 6.55
CA PHE A 46 5.48 10.73 5.67
C PHE A 46 4.67 11.72 6.50
N ALA A 47 5.15 12.96 6.57
CA ALA A 47 4.41 14.05 7.24
C ALA A 47 3.22 14.47 6.39
N ALA A 48 2.05 14.52 7.01
CA ALA A 48 0.80 14.97 6.41
C ALA A 48 -0.14 15.49 7.50
N PRO A 49 -1.13 16.32 7.16
CA PRO A 49 -2.14 16.79 8.11
C PRO A 49 -2.88 15.63 8.78
N MET A 50 -3.24 15.80 10.04
CA MET A 50 -4.07 14.82 10.76
C MET A 50 -5.37 14.56 10.01
N GLY A 51 -5.75 13.30 9.88
CA GLY A 51 -6.95 12.90 9.14
C GLY A 51 -6.74 12.68 7.63
N THR A 52 -5.53 12.91 7.11
CA THR A 52 -5.22 12.56 5.70
C THR A 52 -5.43 11.07 5.47
N PRO A 53 -6.13 10.65 4.39
CA PRO A 53 -6.39 9.25 4.11
C PRO A 53 -5.10 8.45 3.84
N ILE A 54 -5.01 7.27 4.44
CA ILE A 54 -3.94 6.29 4.22
C ILE A 54 -4.52 5.14 3.40
N MET A 55 -3.80 4.75 2.35
CA MET A 55 -4.23 3.70 1.41
C MET A 55 -3.44 2.40 1.63
N ALA A 56 -4.07 1.27 1.34
CA ALA A 56 -3.37 0.00 1.22
C ALA A 56 -2.37 0.07 0.05
N SER A 57 -1.09 -0.16 0.29
CA SER A 57 -0.04 -0.09 -0.74
C SER A 57 -0.10 -1.23 -1.76
N GLY A 58 -0.85 -2.27 -1.47
CA GLY A 58 -1.12 -3.42 -2.33
C GLY A 58 -2.38 -4.14 -1.87
N SER A 59 -2.95 -4.97 -2.74
CA SER A 59 -4.03 -5.87 -2.37
C SER A 59 -3.54 -6.93 -1.39
N GLY A 60 -4.37 -7.34 -0.43
CA GLY A 60 -3.98 -8.32 0.57
C GLY A 60 -5.03 -8.56 1.64
N VAL A 61 -4.62 -9.20 2.73
CA VAL A 61 -5.47 -9.49 3.90
C VAL A 61 -4.90 -8.74 5.10
N ILE A 62 -5.77 -8.06 5.85
CA ILE A 62 -5.41 -7.39 7.08
C ILE A 62 -5.12 -8.47 8.15
N THR A 63 -3.90 -8.49 8.65
CA THR A 63 -3.47 -9.41 9.71
C THR A 63 -3.43 -8.73 11.08
N ARG A 64 -3.53 -7.40 11.11
CA ARG A 64 -3.64 -6.61 12.35
C ARG A 64 -4.34 -5.28 12.06
N ALA A 65 -5.28 -4.90 12.92
CA ALA A 65 -5.90 -3.57 12.96
C ALA A 65 -6.25 -3.26 14.42
N ARG A 66 -5.26 -2.79 15.20
CA ARG A 66 -5.38 -2.52 16.64
C ARG A 66 -4.24 -1.66 17.14
N TRP A 67 -4.21 -1.40 18.43
CA TRP A 67 -3.08 -0.76 19.12
C TRP A 67 -1.82 -1.63 19.06
N CYS A 68 -0.67 -1.03 18.73
CA CYS A 68 0.63 -1.68 18.49
C CYS A 68 1.74 -1.11 19.39
N GLY A 69 1.45 -0.82 20.63
CA GLY A 69 2.43 -0.23 21.57
C GLY A 69 2.95 1.11 21.06
N GLY A 70 4.27 1.27 20.92
CA GLY A 70 4.88 2.51 20.39
C GLY A 70 4.40 2.93 19.00
N GLY A 71 3.88 2.04 18.20
CA GLY A 71 3.28 2.35 16.89
C GLY A 71 1.88 2.95 16.95
N GLY A 72 1.27 3.03 18.14
CA GLY A 72 -0.10 3.51 18.30
C GLY A 72 -1.11 2.65 17.57
N ASN A 73 -2.16 3.24 16.99
CA ASN A 73 -3.08 2.51 16.12
C ASN A 73 -2.36 2.10 14.84
N CYS A 74 -2.32 0.81 14.57
CA CYS A 74 -1.63 0.28 13.40
C CYS A 74 -2.47 -0.72 12.59
N VAL A 75 -2.23 -0.74 11.29
CA VAL A 75 -2.71 -1.76 10.35
C VAL A 75 -1.52 -2.52 9.80
N LYS A 76 -1.64 -3.85 9.72
CA LYS A 76 -0.69 -4.73 9.03
C LYS A 76 -1.42 -5.49 7.94
N ILE A 77 -0.88 -5.50 6.72
CA ILE A 77 -1.44 -6.19 5.57
C ILE A 77 -0.45 -7.23 5.07
N LYS A 78 -0.90 -8.46 4.92
CA LYS A 78 -0.17 -9.52 4.22
C LYS A 78 -0.61 -9.55 2.77
N HIS A 79 0.32 -9.25 1.85
CA HIS A 79 0.06 -9.21 0.41
C HIS A 79 0.23 -10.59 -0.24
N ASN A 80 1.29 -11.30 0.14
CA ASN A 80 1.62 -12.65 -0.32
C ASN A 80 2.59 -13.33 0.66
N SER A 81 3.20 -14.45 0.26
CA SER A 81 4.19 -15.17 1.08
C SER A 81 5.48 -14.37 1.35
N THR A 82 5.77 -13.38 0.51
CA THR A 82 7.02 -12.61 0.54
C THR A 82 6.87 -11.24 1.21
N TYR A 83 5.74 -10.54 0.97
CA TYR A 83 5.57 -9.14 1.34
C TYR A 83 4.44 -8.90 2.32
N GLU A 84 4.75 -8.09 3.34
CA GLU A 84 3.78 -7.47 4.25
C GLU A 84 4.06 -5.97 4.35
N THR A 85 3.05 -5.19 4.71
CA THR A 85 3.20 -3.75 5.01
C THR A 85 2.57 -3.39 6.34
N ILE A 86 3.14 -2.38 7.00
CA ILE A 86 2.70 -1.88 8.29
C ILE A 86 2.51 -0.37 8.19
N TYR A 87 1.41 0.10 8.73
CA TYR A 87 0.98 1.50 8.78
C TYR A 87 0.72 1.87 10.23
N ALA A 88 1.46 2.81 10.79
CA ALA A 88 1.41 3.14 12.21
C ALA A 88 1.10 4.61 12.48
N HIS A 89 0.89 4.94 13.75
CA HIS A 89 0.51 6.25 14.28
C HIS A 89 -0.83 6.78 13.75
N MET A 90 -1.72 5.87 13.31
CA MET A 90 -3.02 6.25 12.76
C MET A 90 -3.92 6.91 13.82
N LYS A 91 -4.74 7.88 13.41
CA LYS A 91 -5.80 8.45 14.24
C LYS A 91 -6.87 7.40 14.53
N ASN A 92 -7.37 6.78 13.48
CA ASN A 92 -8.40 5.73 13.50
C ASN A 92 -8.35 4.91 12.20
N PHE A 93 -9.01 3.76 12.23
CA PHE A 93 -9.20 2.91 11.05
C PHE A 93 -10.40 3.38 10.24
N ALA A 94 -10.39 3.14 8.92
CA ALA A 94 -11.55 3.36 8.08
C ALA A 94 -12.65 2.33 8.38
N SER A 95 -13.88 2.66 8.03
CA SER A 95 -15.03 1.77 8.24
C SER A 95 -14.79 0.39 7.60
N GLY A 96 -15.12 -0.67 8.34
CA GLY A 96 -14.94 -2.05 7.89
C GLY A 96 -13.50 -2.59 7.91
N ILE A 97 -12.52 -1.80 8.34
CA ILE A 97 -11.12 -2.22 8.46
C ILE A 97 -10.90 -2.95 9.78
N LYS A 98 -10.75 -4.27 9.69
CA LYS A 98 -10.50 -5.18 10.82
C LYS A 98 -9.68 -6.39 10.37
N GLU A 99 -9.13 -7.14 11.34
CA GLU A 99 -8.37 -8.37 11.06
C GLU A 99 -9.21 -9.37 10.25
N GLY A 100 -8.58 -10.02 9.27
CA GLY A 100 -9.20 -10.98 8.35
C GLY A 100 -9.81 -10.37 7.09
N VAL A 101 -10.03 -9.06 7.04
CA VAL A 101 -10.65 -8.39 5.88
C VAL A 101 -9.67 -8.31 4.70
N ARG A 102 -10.16 -8.57 3.50
CA ARG A 102 -9.43 -8.34 2.24
C ARG A 102 -9.54 -6.89 1.81
N VAL A 103 -8.43 -6.30 1.41
CA VAL A 103 -8.35 -4.95 0.86
C VAL A 103 -7.75 -4.97 -0.53
N LYS A 104 -8.10 -3.97 -1.34
CA LYS A 104 -7.50 -3.73 -2.67
C LYS A 104 -6.42 -2.66 -2.57
N GLN A 105 -5.45 -2.68 -3.49
CA GLN A 105 -4.48 -1.60 -3.63
C GLN A 105 -5.20 -0.26 -3.81
N GLY A 106 -4.79 0.77 -3.07
CA GLY A 106 -5.41 2.10 -3.11
C GLY A 106 -6.65 2.26 -2.24
N GLN A 107 -7.17 1.18 -1.62
CA GLN A 107 -8.30 1.28 -0.69
C GLN A 107 -7.88 2.03 0.56
N ILE A 108 -8.71 2.98 1.03
CA ILE A 108 -8.48 3.70 2.30
C ILE A 108 -8.62 2.72 3.45
N ILE A 109 -7.59 2.65 4.31
CA ILE A 109 -7.51 1.76 5.46
C ILE A 109 -7.54 2.49 6.80
N GLY A 110 -7.38 3.81 6.79
CA GLY A 110 -7.42 4.67 7.96
C GLY A 110 -6.89 6.05 7.67
N TYR A 111 -6.56 6.79 8.72
CA TYR A 111 -6.27 8.21 8.63
C TYR A 111 -5.04 8.57 9.47
N VAL A 112 -4.26 9.54 8.97
CA VAL A 112 -3.06 10.05 9.66
C VAL A 112 -3.42 10.55 11.05
N GLY A 113 -2.62 10.15 12.02
CA GLY A 113 -2.68 10.58 13.40
C GLY A 113 -1.30 10.85 13.98
N SER A 114 -1.24 10.84 15.31
CA SER A 114 -0.01 10.96 16.08
C SER A 114 -0.10 10.07 17.32
N THR A 115 -0.72 8.88 17.19
CA THR A 115 -0.92 7.93 18.29
C THR A 115 0.35 7.14 18.59
N GLY A 116 0.49 6.66 19.81
CA GLY A 116 1.71 5.98 20.27
C GLY A 116 2.89 6.92 20.47
N LYS A 117 4.11 6.43 20.22
CA LYS A 117 5.36 7.21 20.38
C LYS A 117 5.61 8.04 19.12
N SER A 118 5.00 9.22 19.04
CA SER A 118 5.04 10.13 17.90
C SER A 118 5.22 11.58 18.37
N THR A 119 5.95 12.40 17.61
CA THR A 119 6.17 13.82 17.88
C THR A 119 5.25 14.77 17.11
N GLY A 120 4.42 14.23 16.21
CA GLY A 120 3.49 15.02 15.40
C GLY A 120 2.81 14.18 14.33
N PRO A 121 1.83 14.74 13.61
CA PRO A 121 1.06 14.00 12.61
C PRO A 121 1.93 13.48 11.48
N HIS A 122 1.98 12.16 11.32
CA HIS A 122 2.68 11.48 10.22
C HIS A 122 2.20 10.04 10.07
N LEU A 123 2.42 9.46 8.90
CA LEU A 123 2.35 8.03 8.67
C LEU A 123 3.74 7.43 8.82
N HIS A 124 3.92 6.46 9.72
CA HIS A 124 5.06 5.56 9.72
C HIS A 124 4.73 4.33 8.89
N TYR A 125 5.45 4.13 7.79
CA TYR A 125 5.23 3.10 6.81
C TYR A 125 6.40 2.12 6.73
N GLU A 126 6.13 0.84 6.88
CA GLU A 126 7.13 -0.22 6.78
C GLU A 126 6.78 -1.21 5.68
N VAL A 127 7.80 -1.67 4.97
CA VAL A 127 7.71 -2.83 4.07
C VAL A 127 8.56 -3.96 4.65
N VAL A 128 7.95 -5.12 4.78
CA VAL A 128 8.59 -6.34 5.27
C VAL A 128 8.68 -7.31 4.10
N LYS A 129 9.90 -7.77 3.80
CA LYS A 129 10.18 -8.79 2.78
C LYS A 129 10.82 -10.00 3.45
N ASN A 130 10.19 -11.17 3.37
CA ASN A 130 10.67 -12.41 4.01
C ASN A 130 11.05 -12.19 5.49
N GLY A 131 10.17 -11.51 6.25
CA GLY A 131 10.36 -11.20 7.67
C GLY A 131 11.35 -10.07 7.99
N LYS A 132 12.04 -9.50 7.01
CA LYS A 132 13.00 -8.39 7.21
C LYS A 132 12.41 -7.06 6.73
N LYS A 133 12.53 -6.02 7.55
CA LYS A 133 12.15 -4.65 7.18
C LYS A 133 13.14 -4.08 6.17
N ILE A 134 12.63 -3.48 5.10
CA ILE A 134 13.41 -2.96 3.98
C ILE A 134 13.00 -1.53 3.66
N ASN A 135 13.89 -0.79 2.99
CA ASN A 135 13.63 0.58 2.57
C ASN A 135 12.58 0.60 1.45
N SER A 136 11.38 1.12 1.75
CA SER A 136 10.28 1.20 0.79
C SER A 136 10.61 2.02 -0.46
N GLN A 137 11.46 3.04 -0.33
CA GLN A 137 11.83 3.93 -1.43
C GLN A 137 12.81 3.28 -2.43
N LYS A 138 13.61 2.31 -1.97
CA LYS A 138 14.57 1.56 -2.78
C LYS A 138 13.99 0.29 -3.40
N LEU A 139 12.72 -0.03 -3.14
CA LEU A 139 12.05 -1.19 -3.74
C LEU A 139 12.09 -1.10 -5.27
N LYS A 140 12.84 -2.00 -5.88
CA LYS A 140 12.66 -2.37 -7.29
C LYS A 140 11.47 -3.34 -7.33
N LEU A 141 10.28 -2.79 -7.53
CA LEU A 141 9.11 -3.61 -7.68
C LEU A 141 9.12 -4.20 -9.09
N PRO A 142 8.95 -5.51 -9.24
CA PRO A 142 8.78 -6.06 -10.58
C PRO A 142 7.61 -5.34 -11.23
N SER A 143 7.80 -4.88 -12.46
CA SER A 143 6.70 -4.50 -13.32
C SER A 143 5.72 -5.65 -13.30
N GLY A 144 4.44 -5.38 -13.01
CA GLY A 144 3.41 -6.39 -12.80
C GLY A 144 3.47 -7.56 -13.79
N LYS A 145 2.91 -8.69 -13.38
CA LYS A 145 2.92 -9.94 -14.14
C LYS A 145 2.53 -9.70 -15.61
N ILE A 146 3.41 -10.07 -16.54
CA ILE A 146 3.12 -10.02 -17.97
C ILE A 146 2.50 -11.37 -18.34
N LEU A 147 1.34 -11.32 -18.99
CA LEU A 147 0.73 -12.52 -19.56
C LEU A 147 1.58 -13.03 -20.73
N LYS A 148 1.87 -14.32 -20.75
CA LYS A 148 2.63 -14.98 -21.81
C LYS A 148 1.82 -16.11 -22.41
N ASP A 149 2.13 -16.48 -23.63
CA ASP A 149 1.64 -17.67 -24.31
C ASP A 149 0.11 -17.88 -24.23
N LYS A 150 -0.34 -19.00 -23.68
CA LYS A 150 -1.75 -19.39 -23.60
C LYS A 150 -2.61 -18.38 -22.84
N ASP A 151 -2.09 -17.85 -21.74
CA ASP A 151 -2.80 -16.84 -20.94
C ASP A 151 -2.97 -15.53 -21.71
N ARG A 152 -1.94 -15.14 -22.48
CA ARG A 152 -2.00 -13.98 -23.37
C ARG A 152 -3.06 -14.14 -24.45
N LYS A 153 -3.10 -15.28 -25.14
CA LYS A 153 -4.10 -15.58 -26.17
C LYS A 153 -5.53 -15.51 -25.59
N THR A 154 -5.76 -16.14 -24.44
CA THR A 154 -7.05 -16.10 -23.75
C THR A 154 -7.47 -14.69 -23.37
N PHE A 155 -6.54 -13.87 -22.89
CA PHE A 155 -6.77 -12.46 -22.55
C PHE A 155 -7.15 -11.65 -23.80
N GLU A 156 -6.43 -11.80 -24.92
CA GLU A 156 -6.70 -11.07 -26.17
C GLU A 156 -8.09 -11.39 -26.71
N VAL A 157 -8.49 -12.66 -26.69
CA VAL A 157 -9.85 -13.06 -27.13
C VAL A 157 -10.93 -12.41 -26.27
N LYS A 158 -10.76 -12.40 -24.94
CA LYS A 158 -11.71 -11.74 -24.03
C LYS A 158 -11.73 -10.21 -24.22
N ARG A 159 -10.58 -9.60 -24.44
CA ARG A 159 -10.46 -8.16 -24.70
C ARG A 159 -11.22 -7.77 -25.94
N ILE A 160 -10.98 -8.47 -27.07
CA ILE A 160 -11.66 -8.21 -28.35
C ILE A 160 -13.18 -8.32 -28.19
N LYS A 161 -13.68 -9.36 -27.49
CA LYS A 161 -15.13 -9.50 -27.22
C LYS A 161 -15.70 -8.32 -26.46
N ILE A 162 -14.99 -7.82 -25.45
CA ILE A 162 -15.42 -6.65 -24.65
C ILE A 162 -15.41 -5.40 -25.50
N ASP A 163 -14.38 -5.20 -26.33
CA ASP A 163 -14.25 -4.02 -27.20
C ASP A 163 -15.35 -4.00 -28.28
N VAL A 164 -15.69 -5.15 -28.84
CA VAL A 164 -16.83 -5.31 -29.77
C VAL A 164 -18.15 -4.95 -29.09
N LEU A 165 -18.43 -5.54 -27.90
CA LEU A 165 -19.66 -5.23 -27.15
C LEU A 165 -19.77 -3.74 -26.78
N LYS A 166 -18.66 -3.10 -26.43
CA LYS A 166 -18.65 -1.65 -26.18
C LYS A 166 -18.97 -0.83 -27.44
N SER A 167 -18.43 -1.23 -28.57
CA SER A 167 -18.70 -0.57 -29.86
C SER A 167 -20.18 -0.71 -30.26
N GLU A 168 -20.75 -1.91 -30.11
CA GLU A 168 -22.16 -2.17 -30.38
C GLU A 168 -23.10 -1.34 -29.47
N LEU A 169 -22.76 -1.21 -28.17
CA LEU A 169 -23.49 -0.37 -27.23
C LEU A 169 -23.44 1.11 -27.60
N ILE A 170 -22.32 1.61 -28.11
CA ILE A 170 -22.16 3.00 -28.53
C ILE A 170 -22.97 3.27 -29.82
N ILE A 171 -22.98 2.33 -30.76
CA ILE A 171 -23.74 2.44 -32.02
C ILE A 171 -25.23 2.33 -31.77
N GLY A 172 -25.68 1.51 -30.81
CA GLY A 172 -27.08 1.33 -30.44
C GLY A 172 -27.71 2.46 -29.61
N LEU A 173 -26.90 3.46 -29.20
CA LEU A 173 -27.35 4.64 -28.45
C LEU A 173 -27.52 5.89 -29.36
N ASN A 174 -27.30 5.77 -30.65
CA ASN A 174 -27.58 6.76 -31.70
C ASN A 174 -28.78 6.27 -32.54
#